data_d3c3e3c5eb7f53aae1cd0bb9d7556d0a
#
_entry.id   d3c3e3c5eb7f53aae1cd0bb9d7556d0a
#
_cell.length_a   1.000
_cell.length_b   1.000
_cell.length_c   1.000
_cell.angle_alpha   90.00
_cell.angle_beta   90.00
_cell.angle_gamma   90.00
#
_symmetry.space_group_name_H-M   'P 1'
#
loop_
_entity.id
_entity.type
_entity.pdbx_description
1 polymer ?
#
loop_
_entity_poly.entity_id
_entity_poly.type
_entity_poly.pdbx_seq_one_letter_code
_entity_poly.pdbx_strand_id
1 'polypeptide(L)'
;MKLAFAPALAVVPTQRAAVLAGLAAPLALVLAAAVPGAWLAAPALGLALVALVVADALLAGRLADLRVIAPTDAEVGEPVPLAVLADLAGGRQGAVQAALELDPRLAPGGRLVLTLAPEGGAWQGSTALVPSRRGPSALTRVWLRWTGPLGLGARQHSRALDHGLAVWPSLAAARSPALRLFLRDSEQGMIARRIRGEGSQFEALAEYQPGMDRRRIDWKTSARHTHLYAREYEAERNNPIVFAFDCGRAMCEPVAGLPRIDRAVSAALATAWVALKGGDRVALFGFAARPLAASPFVAGTGAFPRLQRTAAQLDYRPEEPNFTLALATLADRLQRRSLVVVFSEFTDPTSAELLLESVGRLVRRHVVLFVTLADEELEGLAADVPADMARLAMAVGADGLLRTRGLVLARLRQMGVDVIEARHAQLGTRLLDAYLALRRKGSIG
;
A
#
# COMPACT_ATOMS: atom_id res chain seq x y z
N MET A 1 -18.16 -24.92 20.07
CA MET A 1 -18.47 -24.82 21.53
C MET A 1 -18.68 -23.34 21.82
N LYS A 2 -19.94 -22.87 21.88
CA LYS A 2 -20.29 -21.45 22.10
C LYS A 2 -20.14 -21.16 23.59
N LEU A 3 -19.05 -20.56 23.99
CA LEU A 3 -18.96 -19.92 25.32
C LEU A 3 -19.77 -18.63 25.27
N ALA A 4 -21.01 -18.68 25.73
CA ALA A 4 -21.80 -17.52 26.05
C ALA A 4 -21.19 -16.81 27.27
N PHE A 5 -20.33 -15.82 27.00
CA PHE A 5 -19.97 -14.86 28.03
C PHE A 5 -21.19 -13.98 28.28
N ALA A 6 -21.73 -14.11 29.50
CA ALA A 6 -22.76 -13.22 30.01
C ALA A 6 -22.30 -11.76 29.87
N PRO A 7 -23.10 -10.84 29.32
CA PRO A 7 -22.73 -9.45 29.22
C PRO A 7 -22.59 -8.89 30.64
N ALA A 8 -21.38 -8.53 31.03
CA ALA A 8 -21.19 -7.69 32.21
C ALA A 8 -21.96 -6.40 31.91
N LEU A 9 -23.05 -6.15 32.61
CA LEU A 9 -23.81 -4.91 32.62
C LEU A 9 -22.93 -3.83 33.24
N ALA A 10 -21.96 -3.33 32.48
CA ALA A 10 -21.11 -2.26 32.95
C ALA A 10 -21.89 -0.95 32.83
N VAL A 11 -22.51 -0.54 33.92
CA VAL A 11 -23.01 0.83 34.11
C VAL A 11 -21.79 1.68 34.42
N VAL A 12 -21.57 2.71 33.58
CA VAL A 12 -20.41 3.60 33.70
C VAL A 12 -20.93 5.03 33.85
N PRO A 13 -20.41 5.79 34.84
CA PRO A 13 -20.75 7.19 34.96
C PRO A 13 -20.22 7.95 33.71
N THR A 14 -20.91 8.97 33.28
CA THR A 14 -20.48 9.86 32.21
C THR A 14 -19.62 10.99 32.76
N GLN A 15 -18.96 11.73 31.87
CA GLN A 15 -18.23 12.95 32.24
C GLN A 15 -19.15 13.96 32.93
N ARG A 16 -20.43 14.06 32.54
CA ARG A 16 -21.40 14.93 33.20
C ARG A 16 -21.64 14.52 34.66
N ALA A 17 -21.79 13.22 34.91
CA ALA A 17 -21.93 12.72 36.26
C ALA A 17 -20.68 12.99 37.12
N ALA A 18 -19.50 12.86 36.54
CA ALA A 18 -18.24 13.18 37.22
C ALA A 18 -18.13 14.69 37.57
N VAL A 19 -18.53 15.56 36.67
CA VAL A 19 -18.56 17.03 36.93
C VAL A 19 -19.58 17.36 38.03
N LEU A 20 -20.78 16.76 37.99
CA LEU A 20 -21.79 16.97 39.03
C LEU A 20 -21.30 16.43 40.41
N ALA A 21 -20.63 15.30 40.46
CA ALA A 21 -20.03 14.79 41.68
C ALA A 21 -18.93 15.73 42.21
N GLY A 22 -18.09 16.27 41.30
CA GLY A 22 -17.05 17.25 41.65
C GLY A 22 -17.58 18.57 42.18
N LEU A 23 -18.77 19.00 41.70
CA LEU A 23 -19.45 20.19 42.21
C LEU A 23 -20.25 19.95 43.50
N ALA A 24 -20.84 18.74 43.61
CA ALA A 24 -21.62 18.37 44.79
C ALA A 24 -20.76 18.16 46.04
N ALA A 25 -19.51 17.68 45.90
CA ALA A 25 -18.62 17.42 47.04
C ALA A 25 -18.27 18.66 47.84
N PRO A 26 -17.80 19.80 47.27
CA PRO A 26 -17.52 21.04 48.00
C PRO A 26 -18.81 21.67 48.59
N LEU A 27 -19.93 21.57 47.83
CA LEU A 27 -21.21 22.06 48.34
C LEU A 27 -21.66 21.32 49.57
N ALA A 28 -21.55 19.98 49.61
CA ALA A 28 -21.86 19.13 50.73
C ALA A 28 -20.98 19.44 51.95
N LEU A 29 -19.69 19.75 51.68
CA LEU A 29 -18.74 20.13 52.73
C LEU A 29 -19.11 21.46 53.42
N VAL A 30 -19.47 22.44 52.60
CA VAL A 30 -19.91 23.76 53.08
C VAL A 30 -21.21 23.66 53.92
N LEU A 31 -22.18 22.88 53.42
CA LEU A 31 -23.42 22.62 54.14
C LEU A 31 -23.16 21.91 55.49
N ALA A 32 -22.29 20.91 55.50
CA ALA A 32 -21.93 20.19 56.76
C ALA A 32 -21.20 21.07 57.75
N ALA A 33 -20.40 22.07 57.28
CA ALA A 33 -19.71 23.01 58.12
C ALA A 33 -20.62 24.13 58.66
N ALA A 34 -21.62 24.54 57.88
CA ALA A 34 -22.52 25.64 58.21
C ALA A 34 -23.68 25.22 59.14
N VAL A 35 -24.11 23.96 59.10
CA VAL A 35 -25.27 23.44 59.86
C VAL A 35 -24.88 22.20 60.65
N PRO A 36 -24.65 22.31 61.99
CA PRO A 36 -24.39 21.12 62.82
C PRO A 36 -25.56 20.13 62.73
N GLY A 37 -25.35 18.94 62.29
CA GLY A 37 -26.38 17.94 62.04
C GLY A 37 -26.68 17.67 60.54
N ALA A 38 -26.25 18.52 59.65
CA ALA A 38 -26.40 18.32 58.19
C ALA A 38 -25.31 17.41 57.58
N TRP A 39 -24.47 16.77 58.40
CA TRP A 39 -23.41 15.86 57.95
C TRP A 39 -23.93 14.66 57.16
N LEU A 40 -25.20 14.25 57.42
CA LEU A 40 -25.89 13.18 56.66
C LEU A 40 -26.28 13.62 55.23
N ALA A 41 -26.34 14.91 54.94
CA ALA A 41 -26.70 15.41 53.63
C ALA A 41 -25.63 15.05 52.57
N ALA A 42 -24.36 15.01 52.94
CA ALA A 42 -23.27 14.70 52.01
C ALA A 42 -23.36 13.23 51.49
N PRO A 43 -23.43 12.19 52.35
CA PRO A 43 -23.62 10.83 51.86
C PRO A 43 -24.98 10.62 51.18
N ALA A 44 -26.04 11.29 51.64
CA ALA A 44 -27.35 11.21 50.98
C ALA A 44 -27.32 11.75 49.54
N LEU A 45 -26.64 12.88 49.32
CA LEU A 45 -26.46 13.47 47.98
C LEU A 45 -25.63 12.58 47.09
N GLY A 46 -24.56 11.97 47.63
CA GLY A 46 -23.74 11.00 46.91
C GLY A 46 -24.55 9.76 46.48
N LEU A 47 -25.33 9.19 47.39
CA LEU A 47 -26.22 8.06 47.09
C LEU A 47 -27.29 8.40 46.08
N ALA A 48 -27.89 9.59 46.19
CA ALA A 48 -28.88 10.07 45.20
C ALA A 48 -28.27 10.22 43.80
N LEU A 49 -27.03 10.74 43.70
CA LEU A 49 -26.33 10.83 42.42
C LEU A 49 -26.03 9.47 41.82
N VAL A 50 -25.56 8.51 42.65
CA VAL A 50 -25.33 7.12 42.20
C VAL A 50 -26.63 6.49 41.74
N ALA A 51 -27.71 6.61 42.52
CA ALA A 51 -29.03 6.11 42.13
C ALA A 51 -29.53 6.71 40.82
N LEU A 52 -29.30 8.03 40.60
CA LEU A 52 -29.69 8.72 39.41
C LEU A 52 -28.86 8.25 38.18
N VAL A 53 -27.56 8.04 38.34
CA VAL A 53 -26.69 7.49 37.29
C VAL A 53 -27.13 6.07 36.92
N VAL A 54 -27.46 5.23 37.88
CA VAL A 54 -27.94 3.87 37.63
C VAL A 54 -29.31 3.90 36.94
N ALA A 55 -30.23 4.72 37.43
CA ALA A 55 -31.56 4.84 36.85
C ALA A 55 -31.48 5.36 35.41
N ASP A 56 -30.66 6.37 35.11
CA ASP A 56 -30.44 6.88 33.79
C ASP A 56 -29.85 5.80 32.83
N ALA A 57 -28.86 5.03 33.31
CA ALA A 57 -28.31 3.92 32.56
C ALA A 57 -29.34 2.81 32.30
N LEU A 58 -30.27 2.56 33.21
CA LEU A 58 -31.33 1.56 33.02
C LEU A 58 -32.37 2.04 31.99
N LEU A 59 -32.67 3.35 32.00
CA LEU A 59 -33.58 3.98 31.04
C LEU A 59 -32.98 4.03 29.60
N ALA A 60 -31.67 3.84 29.45
CA ALA A 60 -30.98 3.80 28.16
C ALA A 60 -31.38 2.61 27.27
N GLY A 61 -32.14 1.64 27.79
CA GLY A 61 -32.52 0.43 27.06
C GLY A 61 -31.43 -0.63 27.01
N ARG A 62 -31.57 -1.61 26.12
CA ARG A 62 -30.68 -2.76 25.97
C ARG A 62 -30.20 -2.91 24.55
N LEU A 63 -28.97 -3.39 24.38
CA LEU A 63 -28.45 -3.77 23.06
C LEU A 63 -29.15 -5.05 22.60
N ALA A 64 -29.83 -5.01 21.47
CA ALA A 64 -30.44 -6.14 20.82
C ALA A 64 -29.50 -6.78 19.79
N ASP A 65 -28.87 -5.96 18.94
CA ASP A 65 -27.90 -6.44 17.95
C ASP A 65 -26.81 -5.40 17.70
N LEU A 66 -25.61 -5.89 17.33
CA LEU A 66 -24.46 -5.06 16.95
C LEU A 66 -23.77 -5.66 15.74
N ARG A 67 -23.78 -4.94 14.64
CA ARG A 67 -23.13 -5.35 13.39
C ARG A 67 -22.06 -4.36 12.97
N VAL A 68 -20.92 -4.89 12.52
CA VAL A 68 -19.87 -4.13 11.88
C VAL A 68 -19.81 -4.60 10.43
N ILE A 69 -19.93 -3.69 9.51
CA ILE A 69 -19.90 -3.95 8.07
C ILE A 69 -18.60 -3.36 7.55
N ALA A 70 -17.71 -4.23 7.12
CA ALA A 70 -16.47 -3.88 6.47
C ALA A 70 -16.20 -4.89 5.34
N PRO A 71 -15.54 -4.51 4.23
CA PRO A 71 -15.13 -5.45 3.21
C PRO A 71 -14.01 -6.36 3.72
N THR A 72 -13.76 -7.45 3.01
CA THR A 72 -12.65 -8.39 3.29
C THR A 72 -11.36 -7.98 2.59
N ASP A 73 -11.47 -7.14 1.57
CA ASP A 73 -10.38 -6.73 0.72
C ASP A 73 -10.38 -5.20 0.56
N ALA A 74 -9.19 -4.61 0.59
CA ALA A 74 -8.95 -3.18 0.40
C ALA A 74 -7.72 -2.96 -0.46
N GLU A 75 -7.60 -1.79 -1.07
CA GLU A 75 -6.35 -1.34 -1.71
C GLU A 75 -5.68 -0.26 -0.84
N VAL A 76 -4.35 -0.28 -0.76
CA VAL A 76 -3.60 0.72 -0.02
C VAL A 76 -3.82 2.12 -0.61
N GLY A 77 -4.12 3.09 0.25
CA GLY A 77 -4.38 4.47 -0.16
C GLY A 77 -5.77 4.75 -0.71
N GLU A 78 -6.61 3.72 -0.88
CA GLU A 78 -7.99 3.88 -1.36
C GLU A 78 -8.99 3.88 -0.19
N PRO A 79 -10.02 4.75 -0.22
CA PRO A 79 -11.01 4.81 0.86
C PRO A 79 -11.89 3.55 0.85
N VAL A 80 -12.01 2.92 2.01
CA VAL A 80 -12.78 1.71 2.23
C VAL A 80 -13.94 2.00 3.18
N PRO A 81 -15.21 1.70 2.81
CA PRO A 81 -16.35 1.98 3.67
C PRO A 81 -16.36 1.05 4.90
N LEU A 82 -16.54 1.64 6.06
CA LEU A 82 -16.79 0.96 7.33
C LEU A 82 -18.08 1.50 7.93
N ALA A 83 -19.00 0.62 8.32
CA ALA A 83 -20.22 1.00 8.99
C ALA A 83 -20.43 0.18 10.27
N VAL A 84 -20.97 0.81 11.29
CA VAL A 84 -21.39 0.18 12.53
C VAL A 84 -22.89 0.41 12.69
N LEU A 85 -23.65 -0.67 12.87
CA LEU A 85 -25.06 -0.64 13.13
C LEU A 85 -25.32 -1.24 14.52
N ALA A 86 -26.09 -0.52 15.33
CA ALA A 86 -26.50 -0.98 16.65
C ALA A 86 -28.02 -0.88 16.77
N ASP A 87 -28.63 -1.98 17.13
CA ASP A 87 -30.06 -2.03 17.44
C ASP A 87 -30.23 -1.98 18.97
N LEU A 88 -30.85 -0.89 19.44
CA LEU A 88 -31.08 -0.64 20.86
C LEU A 88 -32.60 -0.76 21.15
N ALA A 89 -32.96 -1.80 21.89
CA ALA A 89 -34.36 -2.08 22.23
C ALA A 89 -34.73 -1.43 23.56
N GLY A 90 -35.90 -0.78 23.57
CA GLY A 90 -36.48 -0.15 24.76
C GLY A 90 -35.72 1.09 25.22
N GLY A 91 -36.39 1.93 26.03
CA GLY A 91 -35.78 3.11 26.63
C GLY A 91 -35.59 4.31 25.69
N ARG A 92 -35.02 5.36 26.23
CA ARG A 92 -34.62 6.57 25.50
C ARG A 92 -33.08 6.69 25.56
N GLN A 93 -32.46 6.67 24.41
CA GLN A 93 -31.02 6.81 24.29
C GLN A 93 -30.64 8.28 24.12
N GLY A 94 -29.54 8.68 24.74
CA GLY A 94 -28.87 9.97 24.45
C GLY A 94 -27.84 9.79 23.34
N ALA A 95 -26.57 10.01 23.66
CA ALA A 95 -25.48 9.82 22.68
C ALA A 95 -25.09 8.33 22.59
N VAL A 96 -24.89 7.85 21.37
CA VAL A 96 -24.39 6.50 21.09
C VAL A 96 -23.05 6.61 20.34
N GLN A 97 -22.03 5.94 20.86
CA GLN A 97 -20.68 5.93 20.31
C GLN A 97 -20.16 4.51 20.17
N ALA A 98 -19.51 4.25 19.04
CA ALA A 98 -18.76 3.02 18.82
C ALA A 98 -17.26 3.32 18.75
N ALA A 99 -16.46 2.48 19.37
CA ALA A 99 -15.01 2.48 19.23
C ALA A 99 -14.59 1.13 18.65
N LEU A 100 -13.72 1.15 17.65
CA LEU A 100 -13.19 -0.07 17.03
C LEU A 100 -11.68 -0.12 17.27
N GLU A 101 -11.21 -1.31 17.54
CA GLU A 101 -9.79 -1.66 17.53
C GLU A 101 -9.45 -2.30 16.20
N LEU A 102 -8.48 -1.71 15.54
CA LEU A 102 -8.08 -2.02 14.18
C LEU A 102 -6.57 -2.21 14.13
N ASP A 103 -6.09 -2.92 13.12
CA ASP A 103 -4.66 -2.90 12.83
C ASP A 103 -4.20 -1.45 12.53
N PRO A 104 -3.03 -1.00 13.05
CA PRO A 104 -2.49 0.34 12.77
C PRO A 104 -2.31 0.68 11.27
N ARG A 105 -2.26 -0.34 10.41
CA ARG A 105 -2.25 -0.18 8.95
C ARG A 105 -3.55 0.41 8.39
N LEU A 106 -4.67 0.22 9.10
CA LEU A 106 -6.00 0.70 8.70
C LEU A 106 -6.33 2.08 9.24
N ALA A 107 -5.86 2.40 10.42
CA ALA A 107 -6.06 3.70 11.04
C ALA A 107 -4.90 4.08 11.95
N PRO A 108 -4.48 5.35 11.99
CA PRO A 108 -3.43 5.82 12.90
C PRO A 108 -3.76 5.49 14.35
N GLY A 109 -2.80 4.89 15.07
CA GLY A 109 -2.98 4.48 16.46
C GLY A 109 -3.86 3.25 16.68
N GLY A 110 -4.33 2.58 15.62
CA GLY A 110 -5.10 1.33 15.71
C GLY A 110 -6.48 1.48 16.38
N ARG A 111 -7.03 2.70 16.46
CA ARG A 111 -8.32 2.97 17.08
C ARG A 111 -9.13 3.97 16.26
N LEU A 112 -10.41 3.66 16.12
CA LEU A 112 -11.38 4.52 15.47
C LEU A 112 -12.58 4.72 16.39
N VAL A 113 -13.06 5.96 16.52
CA VAL A 113 -14.26 6.30 17.29
C VAL A 113 -15.29 6.93 16.36
N LEU A 114 -16.51 6.39 16.39
CA LEU A 114 -17.65 6.86 15.61
C LEU A 114 -18.78 7.27 16.52
N THR A 115 -19.43 8.38 16.21
CA THR A 115 -20.73 8.74 16.81
C THR A 115 -21.82 8.19 15.89
N LEU A 116 -22.76 7.44 16.46
CA LEU A 116 -23.87 6.88 15.71
C LEU A 116 -25.08 7.82 15.77
N ALA A 117 -25.78 7.93 14.66
CA ALA A 117 -27.05 8.65 14.55
C ALA A 117 -28.22 7.68 14.40
N PRO A 118 -29.43 8.02 14.87
CA PRO A 118 -30.63 7.20 14.66
C PRO A 118 -31.07 7.28 13.20
N GLU A 119 -31.14 6.14 12.53
CA GLU A 119 -31.55 6.03 11.14
C GLU A 119 -32.34 4.72 10.94
N GLY A 120 -33.58 4.81 10.40
CA GLY A 120 -34.39 3.64 10.06
C GLY A 120 -34.73 2.72 11.24
N GLY A 121 -34.76 3.23 12.47
CA GLY A 121 -35.03 2.43 13.69
C GLY A 121 -33.82 1.80 14.33
N ALA A 122 -32.64 1.91 13.74
CA ALA A 122 -31.36 1.50 14.29
C ALA A 122 -30.42 2.71 14.46
N TRP A 123 -29.33 2.53 15.21
CA TRP A 123 -28.25 3.51 15.31
C TRP A 123 -27.15 3.16 14.34
N GLN A 124 -26.82 4.08 13.44
CA GLN A 124 -25.83 3.86 12.39
C GLN A 124 -24.74 4.93 12.41
N GLY A 125 -23.51 4.50 12.20
CA GLY A 125 -22.37 5.38 11.95
C GLY A 125 -21.49 4.79 10.86
N SER A 126 -21.08 5.62 9.90
CA SER A 126 -20.23 5.21 8.80
C SER A 126 -19.03 6.14 8.66
N THR A 127 -17.92 5.61 8.16
CA THR A 127 -16.73 6.36 7.82
C THR A 127 -15.95 5.64 6.72
N ALA A 128 -15.02 6.34 6.11
CA ALA A 128 -14.06 5.74 5.18
C ALA A 128 -12.73 5.52 5.90
N LEU A 129 -12.22 4.29 5.88
CA LEU A 129 -10.85 3.96 6.26
C LEU A 129 -9.95 4.13 5.06
N VAL A 130 -8.76 4.71 5.25
CA VAL A 130 -7.74 4.77 4.21
C VAL A 130 -6.53 3.98 4.69
N PRO A 131 -6.37 2.72 4.23
CA PRO A 131 -5.24 1.91 4.64
C PRO A 131 -3.90 2.55 4.24
N SER A 132 -3.00 2.72 5.19
CA SER A 132 -1.71 3.36 4.98
C SER A 132 -0.61 2.39 4.56
N ARG A 133 -0.80 1.08 4.75
CA ARG A 133 0.16 0.01 4.43
C ARG A 133 -0.58 -1.23 3.97
N ARG A 134 0.02 -1.95 2.99
CA ARG A 134 -0.49 -3.25 2.53
C ARG A 134 -0.17 -4.37 3.52
N GLY A 135 -0.86 -5.47 3.37
CA GLY A 135 -0.67 -6.70 4.14
C GLY A 135 -1.95 -7.19 4.82
N PRO A 136 -1.86 -8.31 5.54
CA PRO A 136 -2.98 -8.81 6.32
C PRO A 136 -3.26 -7.85 7.47
N SER A 137 -4.52 -7.50 7.66
CA SER A 137 -5.01 -6.62 8.71
C SER A 137 -6.26 -7.22 9.31
N ALA A 138 -6.66 -6.77 10.49
CA ALA A 138 -7.85 -7.25 11.16
C ALA A 138 -8.55 -6.15 11.95
N LEU A 139 -9.86 -6.31 12.09
CA LEU A 139 -10.67 -5.62 13.08
C LEU A 139 -10.85 -6.60 14.24
N THR A 140 -10.32 -6.25 15.42
CA THR A 140 -10.20 -7.20 16.54
C THR A 140 -11.32 -7.05 17.56
N ARG A 141 -11.80 -5.83 17.76
CA ARG A 141 -12.82 -5.57 18.78
C ARG A 141 -13.65 -4.33 18.47
N VAL A 142 -14.91 -4.37 18.90
CA VAL A 142 -15.80 -3.22 18.91
C VAL A 142 -16.32 -3.00 20.32
N TRP A 143 -16.34 -1.75 20.74
CA TRP A 143 -17.02 -1.27 21.96
C TRP A 143 -18.16 -0.36 21.54
N LEU A 144 -19.31 -0.57 22.12
CA LEU A 144 -20.45 0.31 21.97
C LEU A 144 -20.77 0.92 23.34
N ARG A 145 -20.92 2.23 23.39
CA ARG A 145 -21.32 2.99 24.57
C ARG A 145 -22.53 3.83 24.23
N TRP A 146 -23.57 3.74 25.04
CA TRP A 146 -24.77 4.55 24.88
C TRP A 146 -25.21 5.11 26.23
N THR A 147 -25.66 6.35 26.23
CA THR A 147 -26.06 7.09 27.45
C THR A 147 -27.57 7.05 27.61
N GLY A 148 -28.03 7.23 28.82
CA GLY A 148 -29.43 7.48 29.10
C GLY A 148 -29.89 8.88 28.69
N PRO A 149 -31.18 9.18 28.81
CA PRO A 149 -31.76 10.46 28.40
C PRO A 149 -31.19 11.68 29.14
N LEU A 150 -30.77 11.53 30.40
CA LEU A 150 -30.15 12.60 31.18
C LEU A 150 -28.63 12.73 30.85
N GLY A 151 -28.05 11.73 30.25
CA GLY A 151 -26.63 11.69 29.93
C GLY A 151 -25.72 11.58 31.17
N LEU A 152 -26.23 11.06 32.28
CA LEU A 152 -25.48 10.85 33.53
C LEU A 152 -24.92 9.43 33.62
N GLY A 153 -25.72 8.44 33.25
CA GLY A 153 -25.37 7.04 33.18
C GLY A 153 -25.18 6.58 31.77
N ALA A 154 -24.23 5.68 31.56
CA ALA A 154 -24.01 5.03 30.27
C ALA A 154 -23.94 3.52 30.45
N ARG A 155 -24.36 2.79 29.42
CA ARG A 155 -24.08 1.37 29.26
C ARG A 155 -22.95 1.17 28.26
N GLN A 156 -22.18 0.12 28.49
CA GLN A 156 -21.08 -0.25 27.61
C GLN A 156 -21.16 -1.74 27.30
N HIS A 157 -20.95 -2.07 26.05
CA HIS A 157 -20.82 -3.44 25.58
C HIS A 157 -19.54 -3.56 24.75
N SER A 158 -18.85 -4.69 24.84
CA SER A 158 -17.71 -5.00 23.99
C SER A 158 -17.87 -6.36 23.35
N ARG A 159 -17.49 -6.46 22.08
CA ARG A 159 -17.54 -7.71 21.32
C ARG A 159 -16.22 -7.89 20.58
N ALA A 160 -15.62 -9.08 20.70
CA ALA A 160 -14.52 -9.47 19.85
C ALA A 160 -15.01 -9.64 18.41
N LEU A 161 -14.25 -9.14 17.47
CA LEU A 161 -14.46 -9.29 16.04
C LEU A 161 -13.36 -10.22 15.51
N ASP A 162 -13.75 -11.14 14.64
CA ASP A 162 -12.82 -11.95 13.85
C ASP A 162 -13.03 -11.58 12.37
N HIS A 163 -12.72 -10.33 12.05
CA HIS A 163 -12.88 -9.82 10.69
C HIS A 163 -11.50 -9.51 10.10
N GLY A 164 -11.01 -10.42 9.28
CA GLY A 164 -9.79 -10.21 8.50
C GLY A 164 -10.05 -9.28 7.31
N LEU A 165 -9.14 -8.35 7.08
CA LEU A 165 -9.16 -7.45 5.95
C LEU A 165 -7.78 -7.50 5.27
N ALA A 166 -7.73 -8.00 4.04
CA ALA A 166 -6.50 -8.04 3.27
C ALA A 166 -6.30 -6.72 2.52
N VAL A 167 -5.21 -6.02 2.82
CA VAL A 167 -4.87 -4.79 2.10
C VAL A 167 -3.89 -5.12 0.98
N TRP A 168 -4.36 -4.97 -0.25
CA TRP A 168 -3.62 -5.22 -1.48
C TRP A 168 -2.87 -3.98 -1.96
N PRO A 169 -1.80 -4.15 -2.77
CA PRO A 169 -1.21 -3.03 -3.50
C PRO A 169 -2.24 -2.33 -4.39
N SER A 170 -2.21 -1.00 -4.43
CA SER A 170 -3.12 -0.23 -5.29
C SER A 170 -2.84 -0.47 -6.76
N LEU A 171 -3.87 -0.73 -7.53
CA LEU A 171 -3.85 -0.82 -8.98
C LEU A 171 -4.38 0.44 -9.66
N ALA A 172 -4.56 1.54 -8.92
CA ALA A 172 -5.07 2.81 -9.46
C ALA A 172 -4.25 3.30 -10.67
N ALA A 173 -2.92 3.15 -10.62
CA ALA A 173 -2.04 3.48 -11.74
C ALA A 173 -2.35 2.62 -12.99
N ALA A 174 -2.68 1.34 -12.82
CA ALA A 174 -3.04 0.44 -13.92
C ALA A 174 -4.44 0.73 -14.49
N ARG A 175 -5.31 1.36 -13.71
CA ARG A 175 -6.68 1.74 -14.11
C ARG A 175 -6.75 3.15 -14.70
N SER A 176 -5.66 3.90 -14.71
CA SER A 176 -5.64 5.30 -15.17
C SER A 176 -6.08 5.41 -16.64
N PRO A 177 -6.83 6.48 -17.01
CA PRO A 177 -7.23 6.71 -18.40
C PRO A 177 -6.03 6.86 -19.34
N ALA A 178 -4.94 7.47 -18.86
CA ALA A 178 -3.70 7.61 -19.62
C ALA A 178 -3.09 6.25 -19.99
N LEU A 179 -3.07 5.29 -19.06
CA LEU A 179 -2.59 3.94 -19.32
C LEU A 179 -3.51 3.19 -20.29
N ARG A 180 -4.84 3.37 -20.19
CA ARG A 180 -5.79 2.74 -21.14
C ARG A 180 -5.63 3.29 -22.56
N LEU A 181 -5.50 4.59 -22.72
CA LEU A 181 -5.19 5.22 -24.02
C LEU A 181 -3.88 4.69 -24.57
N PHE A 182 -2.85 4.68 -23.75
CA PHE A 182 -1.55 4.17 -24.11
C PHE A 182 -1.56 2.69 -24.53
N LEU A 183 -2.29 1.83 -23.83
CA LEU A 183 -2.45 0.42 -24.20
C LEU A 183 -3.15 0.29 -25.55
N ARG A 184 -4.15 1.11 -25.83
CA ARG A 184 -4.87 1.14 -27.10
C ARG A 184 -3.97 1.57 -28.27
N ASP A 185 -3.18 2.62 -28.06
CA ASP A 185 -2.22 3.11 -29.07
C ASP A 185 -1.07 2.11 -29.30
N SER A 186 -0.60 1.45 -28.22
CA SER A 186 0.44 0.44 -28.32
C SER A 186 -0.07 -0.85 -28.99
N GLU A 187 -1.33 -1.23 -28.80
CA GLU A 187 -1.96 -2.35 -29.52
C GLU A 187 -2.02 -2.07 -31.03
N GLN A 188 -2.41 -0.86 -31.43
CA GLN A 188 -2.41 -0.46 -32.83
C GLN A 188 -0.99 -0.41 -33.40
N GLY A 189 -0.02 0.09 -32.65
CA GLY A 189 1.40 0.10 -33.03
C GLY A 189 2.06 -1.28 -33.05
N MET A 190 1.63 -2.22 -32.21
CA MET A 190 2.14 -3.60 -32.19
C MET A 190 1.58 -4.45 -33.34
N ILE A 191 0.34 -4.23 -33.74
CA ILE A 191 -0.26 -4.88 -34.91
C ILE A 191 0.46 -4.42 -36.20
N ALA A 192 0.89 -3.14 -36.25
CA ALA A 192 1.59 -2.58 -37.42
C ALA A 192 3.07 -3.00 -37.54
N ARG A 193 3.69 -3.50 -36.47
CA ARG A 193 5.09 -3.95 -36.46
C ARG A 193 5.18 -5.43 -36.03
N ARG A 194 4.76 -6.33 -36.89
CA ARG A 194 5.27 -7.70 -36.89
C ARG A 194 6.76 -7.64 -37.22
N ILE A 195 7.59 -7.69 -36.19
CA ILE A 195 9.06 -7.68 -36.37
C ILE A 195 9.48 -9.07 -36.78
N ARG A 196 9.96 -9.21 -38.02
CA ARG A 196 10.68 -10.39 -38.51
C ARG A 196 11.87 -10.66 -37.59
N GLY A 197 11.97 -11.84 -36.99
CA GLY A 197 13.02 -12.17 -36.03
C GLY A 197 13.38 -13.64 -35.97
N GLU A 198 14.32 -13.97 -35.09
CA GLU A 198 14.74 -15.36 -34.81
C GLU A 198 13.83 -15.98 -33.74
N GLY A 199 12.67 -16.47 -34.13
CA GLY A 199 11.74 -17.19 -33.27
C GLY A 199 11.64 -18.68 -33.62
N SER A 200 10.96 -19.47 -32.78
CA SER A 200 10.70 -20.89 -33.00
C SER A 200 9.32 -21.16 -33.61
N GLN A 201 8.42 -20.20 -33.55
CA GLN A 201 7.06 -20.37 -34.06
C GLN A 201 6.96 -19.91 -35.51
N PHE A 202 6.57 -20.84 -36.40
CA PHE A 202 6.36 -20.56 -37.82
C PHE A 202 5.27 -19.51 -38.00
N GLU A 203 5.59 -18.40 -38.71
CA GLU A 203 4.63 -17.32 -39.01
C GLU A 203 4.15 -17.41 -40.46
N ALA A 204 5.07 -17.39 -41.42
CA ALA A 204 4.74 -17.31 -42.82
C ALA A 204 5.87 -17.88 -43.70
N LEU A 205 5.55 -18.11 -44.96
CA LEU A 205 6.53 -18.33 -46.02
C LEU A 205 6.70 -17.03 -46.78
N ALA A 206 7.91 -16.50 -46.83
CA ALA A 206 8.27 -15.33 -47.61
C ALA A 206 9.23 -15.73 -48.74
N GLU A 207 9.26 -14.97 -49.78
CA GLU A 207 10.24 -15.16 -50.86
C GLU A 207 11.66 -14.92 -50.30
N TYR A 208 12.56 -15.87 -50.57
CA TYR A 208 13.95 -15.77 -50.10
C TYR A 208 14.68 -14.61 -50.75
N GLN A 209 15.20 -13.70 -49.94
CA GLN A 209 16.02 -12.59 -50.39
C GLN A 209 17.50 -12.81 -50.04
N PRO A 210 18.45 -12.34 -50.90
CA PRO A 210 19.86 -12.37 -50.58
C PRO A 210 20.15 -11.67 -49.25
N GLY A 211 20.79 -12.38 -48.31
CA GLY A 211 21.03 -11.91 -46.95
C GLY A 211 20.23 -12.63 -45.86
N MET A 212 19.21 -13.40 -46.22
CA MET A 212 18.51 -14.29 -45.30
C MET A 212 19.34 -15.55 -45.03
N ASP A 213 19.18 -16.11 -43.81
CA ASP A 213 19.84 -17.37 -43.44
C ASP A 213 19.33 -18.52 -44.33
N ARG A 214 20.25 -19.16 -45.05
CA ARG A 214 19.98 -20.27 -45.96
C ARG A 214 19.33 -21.50 -45.26
N ARG A 215 19.51 -21.63 -43.95
CA ARG A 215 18.90 -22.70 -43.14
C ARG A 215 17.39 -22.60 -43.05
N ARG A 216 16.86 -21.40 -43.31
CA ARG A 216 15.42 -21.10 -43.28
C ARG A 216 14.70 -21.42 -44.59
N ILE A 217 15.40 -21.82 -45.65
CA ILE A 217 14.79 -22.12 -46.95
C ILE A 217 13.89 -23.38 -46.76
N ASP A 218 12.63 -23.22 -47.12
CA ASP A 218 11.69 -24.34 -47.20
C ASP A 218 11.82 -24.98 -48.59
N TRP A 219 12.68 -26.01 -48.69
CA TRP A 219 12.95 -26.72 -49.91
C TRP A 219 11.70 -27.39 -50.49
N LYS A 220 10.76 -27.82 -49.64
CA LYS A 220 9.54 -28.48 -50.08
C LYS A 220 8.58 -27.53 -50.78
N THR A 221 8.43 -26.34 -50.27
CA THR A 221 7.61 -25.28 -50.87
C THR A 221 8.31 -24.69 -52.09
N SER A 222 9.62 -24.41 -52.00
CA SER A 222 10.42 -23.88 -53.09
C SER A 222 10.43 -24.79 -54.30
N ALA A 223 10.42 -26.14 -54.11
CA ALA A 223 10.35 -27.08 -55.22
C ALA A 223 9.03 -27.05 -56.01
N ARG A 224 7.98 -26.44 -55.50
CA ARG A 224 6.66 -26.30 -56.15
C ARG A 224 6.45 -24.95 -56.81
N HIS A 225 7.38 -24.05 -56.61
CA HIS A 225 7.34 -22.68 -57.13
C HIS A 225 8.63 -22.32 -57.84
N THR A 226 8.61 -21.31 -58.70
CA THR A 226 9.77 -20.84 -59.43
C THR A 226 10.76 -20.03 -58.63
N HIS A 227 10.41 -19.69 -57.38
CA HIS A 227 11.20 -18.87 -56.44
C HIS A 227 11.51 -19.65 -55.18
N LEU A 228 12.62 -19.30 -54.53
CA LEU A 228 12.95 -19.86 -53.22
C LEU A 228 12.11 -19.18 -52.14
N TYR A 229 11.53 -19.98 -51.28
CA TYR A 229 10.77 -19.58 -50.11
C TYR A 229 11.53 -19.86 -48.82
N ALA A 230 11.59 -18.89 -47.94
CA ALA A 230 12.14 -19.03 -46.58
C ALA A 230 11.02 -19.00 -45.54
N ARG A 231 11.19 -19.78 -44.50
CA ARG A 231 10.30 -19.75 -43.33
C ARG A 231 10.61 -18.49 -42.54
N GLU A 232 9.63 -17.65 -42.38
CA GLU A 232 9.66 -16.57 -41.41
C GLU A 232 9.10 -17.08 -40.09
N TYR A 233 9.82 -16.79 -39.01
CA TYR A 233 9.43 -17.14 -37.65
C TYR A 233 9.06 -15.86 -36.91
N GLU A 234 7.98 -15.94 -36.12
CA GLU A 234 7.65 -14.87 -35.19
C GLU A 234 8.71 -14.83 -34.09
N ALA A 235 9.27 -13.67 -33.82
CA ALA A 235 10.19 -13.51 -32.71
C ALA A 235 9.40 -13.76 -31.42
N GLU A 236 9.63 -14.89 -30.74
CA GLU A 236 9.09 -15.13 -29.41
C GLU A 236 9.58 -14.04 -28.48
N ARG A 237 8.70 -13.08 -28.20
CA ARG A 237 8.92 -12.03 -27.22
C ARG A 237 8.68 -12.64 -25.83
N ASN A 238 9.72 -13.22 -25.26
CA ASN A 238 9.70 -13.88 -23.97
C ASN A 238 10.80 -13.31 -23.07
N ASN A 239 10.84 -11.96 -23.05
CA ASN A 239 11.89 -11.26 -22.30
C ASN A 239 11.68 -11.45 -20.80
N PRO A 240 12.68 -11.92 -20.06
CA PRO A 240 12.60 -12.01 -18.61
C PRO A 240 12.78 -10.62 -17.98
N ILE A 241 11.81 -10.21 -17.17
CA ILE A 241 11.77 -8.95 -16.44
C ILE A 241 11.67 -9.25 -14.95
N VAL A 242 12.54 -8.69 -14.16
CA VAL A 242 12.48 -8.80 -12.70
C VAL A 242 12.31 -7.42 -12.08
N PHE A 243 11.29 -7.26 -11.27
CA PHE A 243 11.11 -6.10 -10.41
C PHE A 243 11.71 -6.43 -9.03
N ALA A 244 12.82 -5.79 -8.69
CA ALA A 244 13.53 -5.96 -7.44
C ALA A 244 13.21 -4.79 -6.50
N PHE A 245 12.66 -5.09 -5.33
CA PHE A 245 12.20 -4.11 -4.34
C PHE A 245 13.10 -4.14 -3.12
N ASP A 246 13.69 -3.02 -2.84
CA ASP A 246 14.22 -2.74 -1.52
C ASP A 246 13.04 -2.56 -0.55
N CYS A 247 13.03 -3.36 0.51
CA CYS A 247 12.04 -3.33 1.57
C CYS A 247 12.59 -2.69 2.85
N GLY A 248 13.79 -2.13 2.79
CA GLY A 248 14.50 -1.54 3.91
C GLY A 248 13.94 -0.19 4.36
N ARG A 249 14.57 0.36 5.39
CA ARG A 249 14.12 1.53 6.12
C ARG A 249 13.76 2.72 5.23
N ALA A 250 14.63 3.09 4.30
CA ALA A 250 14.43 4.25 3.43
C ALA A 250 13.17 4.12 2.55
N MET A 251 12.86 2.89 2.11
CA MET A 251 11.68 2.61 1.31
C MET A 251 10.39 2.52 2.14
N CYS A 252 10.47 2.46 3.47
CA CYS A 252 9.33 2.50 4.38
C CYS A 252 8.84 3.92 4.67
N GLU A 253 9.63 4.94 4.34
CA GLU A 253 9.26 6.33 4.56
C GLU A 253 8.08 6.75 3.69
N PRO A 254 7.10 7.49 4.25
CA PRO A 254 5.93 7.91 3.50
C PRO A 254 6.25 9.05 2.53
N VAL A 255 5.70 8.97 1.33
CA VAL A 255 5.63 10.04 0.34
C VAL A 255 4.17 10.28 -0.01
N ALA A 256 3.68 11.47 0.24
CA ALA A 256 2.25 11.82 0.08
C ALA A 256 1.32 10.78 0.76
N GLY A 257 1.61 10.44 2.02
CA GLY A 257 0.79 9.58 2.88
C GLY A 257 0.97 8.07 2.68
N LEU A 258 1.73 7.61 1.69
CA LEU A 258 2.02 6.19 1.46
C LEU A 258 3.52 5.91 1.45
N PRO A 259 3.97 4.76 1.99
CA PRO A 259 5.36 4.34 1.91
C PRO A 259 5.89 4.31 0.47
N ARG A 260 7.17 4.67 0.27
CA ARG A 260 7.84 4.63 -1.04
C ARG A 260 7.71 3.25 -1.69
N ILE A 261 7.84 2.18 -0.92
CA ILE A 261 7.71 0.81 -1.42
C ILE A 261 6.31 0.53 -1.99
N ASP A 262 5.23 1.08 -1.41
CA ASP A 262 3.87 0.90 -1.93
C ASP A 262 3.68 1.60 -3.28
N ARG A 263 4.27 2.79 -3.42
CA ARG A 263 4.32 3.51 -4.71
C ARG A 263 5.07 2.71 -5.76
N ALA A 264 6.23 2.16 -5.40
CA ALA A 264 7.06 1.32 -6.27
C ALA A 264 6.33 0.04 -6.70
N VAL A 265 5.71 -0.67 -5.75
CA VAL A 265 4.96 -1.90 -6.04
C VAL A 265 3.77 -1.65 -6.94
N SER A 266 3.03 -0.57 -6.72
CA SER A 266 1.88 -0.19 -7.56
C SER A 266 2.32 0.12 -9.00
N ALA A 267 3.42 0.88 -9.17
CA ALA A 267 3.98 1.18 -10.49
C ALA A 267 4.50 -0.08 -11.21
N ALA A 268 5.18 -0.95 -10.46
CA ALA A 268 5.71 -2.21 -10.98
C ALA A 268 4.59 -3.17 -11.42
N LEU A 269 3.53 -3.32 -10.62
CA LEU A 269 2.39 -4.17 -10.99
C LEU A 269 1.65 -3.67 -12.22
N ALA A 270 1.49 -2.34 -12.38
CA ALA A 270 0.93 -1.75 -13.59
C ALA A 270 1.79 -2.10 -14.82
N THR A 271 3.12 -1.94 -14.72
CA THR A 271 4.05 -2.28 -15.80
C THR A 271 4.11 -3.79 -16.04
N ALA A 272 4.06 -4.61 -14.99
CA ALA A 272 4.02 -6.07 -15.08
C ALA A 272 2.79 -6.57 -15.85
N TRP A 273 1.63 -5.96 -15.62
CA TRP A 273 0.41 -6.27 -16.38
C TRP A 273 0.61 -6.06 -17.87
N VAL A 274 1.19 -4.90 -18.24
CA VAL A 274 1.47 -4.58 -19.66
C VAL A 274 2.50 -5.54 -20.25
N ALA A 275 3.55 -5.87 -19.49
CA ALA A 275 4.58 -6.81 -19.91
C ALA A 275 4.03 -8.22 -20.15
N LEU A 276 3.20 -8.73 -19.24
CA LEU A 276 2.53 -10.03 -19.38
C LEU A 276 1.57 -10.04 -20.58
N LYS A 277 0.82 -8.96 -20.80
CA LYS A 277 -0.05 -8.80 -21.98
C LYS A 277 0.76 -8.78 -23.27
N GLY A 278 1.96 -8.20 -23.20
CA GLY A 278 2.91 -8.16 -24.33
C GLY A 278 3.68 -9.45 -24.56
N GLY A 279 3.45 -10.54 -23.81
CA GLY A 279 4.11 -11.84 -23.95
C GLY A 279 5.43 -11.97 -23.20
N ASP A 280 5.85 -10.96 -22.42
CA ASP A 280 7.07 -11.04 -21.61
C ASP A 280 6.85 -11.87 -20.33
N ARG A 281 7.93 -12.34 -19.72
CA ARG A 281 7.93 -13.08 -18.46
C ARG A 281 8.32 -12.18 -17.32
N VAL A 282 7.54 -12.20 -16.25
CA VAL A 282 7.74 -11.30 -15.10
C VAL A 282 7.99 -12.08 -13.83
N ALA A 283 8.94 -11.60 -13.04
CA ALA A 283 9.20 -12.06 -11.67
C ALA A 283 9.33 -10.87 -10.71
N LEU A 284 9.07 -11.12 -9.43
CA LEU A 284 9.28 -10.17 -8.34
C LEU A 284 10.37 -10.70 -7.41
N PHE A 285 11.16 -9.79 -6.87
CA PHE A 285 12.19 -10.08 -5.89
C PHE A 285 12.20 -8.98 -4.82
N GLY A 286 12.05 -9.34 -3.57
CA GLY A 286 12.10 -8.42 -2.43
C GLY A 286 13.30 -8.69 -1.54
N PHE A 287 13.94 -7.65 -1.05
CA PHE A 287 15.12 -7.74 -0.17
C PHE A 287 15.15 -6.61 0.86
N ALA A 288 15.88 -6.85 1.94
CA ALA A 288 16.31 -5.88 2.93
C ALA A 288 17.73 -6.28 3.39
N ALA A 289 18.01 -6.47 4.68
CA ALA A 289 19.28 -7.02 5.16
C ALA A 289 19.58 -8.42 4.55
N ARG A 290 18.55 -9.11 4.08
CA ARG A 290 18.62 -10.39 3.35
C ARG A 290 17.49 -10.48 2.31
N PRO A 291 17.60 -11.41 1.34
CA PRO A 291 16.50 -11.72 0.45
C PRO A 291 15.24 -12.15 1.25
N LEU A 292 14.08 -11.57 0.93
CA LEU A 292 12.82 -11.78 1.66
C LEU A 292 11.85 -12.66 0.88
N ALA A 293 11.57 -12.28 -0.37
CA ALA A 293 10.59 -12.94 -1.20
C ALA A 293 11.08 -12.98 -2.65
N ALA A 294 10.76 -14.06 -3.35
CA ALA A 294 11.03 -14.18 -4.77
C ALA A 294 9.94 -15.00 -5.44
N SER A 295 9.38 -14.48 -6.52
CA SER A 295 8.47 -15.25 -7.37
C SER A 295 9.25 -16.01 -8.45
N PRO A 296 8.71 -17.13 -8.97
CA PRO A 296 9.14 -17.66 -10.26
C PRO A 296 8.77 -16.66 -11.37
N PHE A 297 9.42 -16.81 -12.53
CA PHE A 297 8.97 -16.12 -13.74
C PHE A 297 7.60 -16.65 -14.16
N VAL A 298 6.65 -15.75 -14.32
CA VAL A 298 5.31 -16.08 -14.82
C VAL A 298 5.08 -15.43 -16.18
N ALA A 299 4.25 -16.06 -17.00
CA ALA A 299 3.86 -15.58 -18.33
C ALA A 299 2.33 -15.54 -18.46
N GLY A 300 1.86 -14.62 -19.31
CA GLY A 300 0.44 -14.45 -19.56
C GLY A 300 -0.33 -13.76 -18.43
N THR A 301 -1.40 -13.07 -18.81
CA THR A 301 -2.19 -12.24 -17.88
C THR A 301 -2.91 -13.04 -16.79
N GLY A 302 -3.25 -14.32 -17.05
CA GLY A 302 -3.86 -15.22 -16.06
C GLY A 302 -2.99 -15.52 -14.84
N ALA A 303 -1.66 -15.30 -14.96
CA ALA A 303 -0.73 -15.48 -13.85
C ALA A 303 -0.55 -14.22 -12.98
N PHE A 304 -1.13 -13.08 -13.34
CA PHE A 304 -1.02 -11.81 -12.62
C PHE A 304 -1.41 -11.90 -11.13
N PRO A 305 -2.48 -12.63 -10.73
CA PRO A 305 -2.80 -12.78 -9.30
C PRO A 305 -1.70 -13.44 -8.46
N ARG A 306 -0.80 -14.21 -9.08
CA ARG A 306 0.37 -14.77 -8.38
C ARG A 306 1.38 -13.66 -8.04
N LEU A 307 1.62 -12.72 -8.96
CA LEU A 307 2.47 -11.56 -8.70
C LEU A 307 1.86 -10.66 -7.62
N GLN A 308 0.55 -10.40 -7.66
CA GLN A 308 -0.13 -9.62 -6.61
C GLN A 308 0.06 -10.25 -5.23
N ARG A 309 -0.11 -11.58 -5.11
CA ARG A 309 0.11 -12.29 -3.83
C ARG A 309 1.56 -12.18 -3.36
N THR A 310 2.54 -12.32 -4.25
CA THR A 310 3.95 -12.14 -3.89
C THR A 310 4.22 -10.69 -3.50
N ALA A 311 3.67 -9.72 -4.20
CA ALA A 311 3.80 -8.31 -3.87
C ALA A 311 3.19 -7.97 -2.49
N ALA A 312 2.08 -8.60 -2.13
CA ALA A 312 1.46 -8.45 -0.81
C ALA A 312 2.32 -9.03 0.34
N GLN A 313 3.22 -9.97 0.05
CA GLN A 313 4.15 -10.56 1.01
C GLN A 313 5.42 -9.71 1.24
N LEU A 314 5.68 -8.71 0.39
CA LEU A 314 6.77 -7.78 0.59
C LEU A 314 6.48 -6.93 1.83
N ASP A 315 7.18 -7.17 2.91
CA ASP A 315 6.95 -6.51 4.20
C ASP A 315 7.87 -5.31 4.39
N TYR A 316 7.51 -4.44 5.32
CA TYR A 316 8.24 -3.23 5.68
C TYR A 316 9.30 -3.60 6.71
N ARG A 317 10.58 -3.31 6.41
CA ARG A 317 11.70 -3.67 7.28
C ARG A 317 12.41 -2.41 7.80
N PRO A 318 12.69 -2.34 9.11
CA PRO A 318 13.41 -1.21 9.69
C PRO A 318 14.93 -1.27 9.43
N GLU A 319 15.42 -2.39 8.91
CA GLU A 319 16.84 -2.63 8.67
C GLU A 319 17.30 -1.96 7.36
N GLU A 320 18.59 -1.64 7.26
CA GLU A 320 19.23 -1.19 6.03
C GLU A 320 19.36 -2.34 5.03
N PRO A 321 19.23 -2.07 3.71
CA PRO A 321 19.36 -3.09 2.70
C PRO A 321 20.80 -3.56 2.50
N ASN A 322 21.00 -4.86 2.37
CA ASN A 322 22.26 -5.44 1.96
C ASN A 322 22.29 -5.64 0.44
N PHE A 323 22.67 -4.60 -0.30
CA PHE A 323 22.72 -4.62 -1.76
C PHE A 323 23.62 -5.71 -2.32
N THR A 324 24.77 -5.95 -1.69
CA THR A 324 25.74 -6.94 -2.14
C THR A 324 25.16 -8.35 -2.11
N LEU A 325 24.58 -8.75 -0.98
CA LEU A 325 23.96 -10.06 -0.85
C LEU A 325 22.72 -10.20 -1.74
N ALA A 326 21.87 -9.18 -1.75
CA ALA A 326 20.60 -9.21 -2.46
C ALA A 326 20.80 -9.30 -3.97
N LEU A 327 21.62 -8.41 -4.55
CA LEU A 327 21.80 -8.34 -5.99
C LEU A 327 22.70 -9.49 -6.51
N ALA A 328 23.64 -10.02 -5.71
CA ALA A 328 24.33 -11.25 -6.03
C ALA A 328 23.37 -12.45 -6.07
N THR A 329 22.54 -12.60 -5.03
CA THR A 329 21.51 -13.66 -5.00
C THR A 329 20.53 -13.56 -6.19
N LEU A 330 20.17 -12.34 -6.57
CA LEU A 330 19.34 -12.13 -7.75
C LEU A 330 20.07 -12.53 -9.03
N ALA A 331 21.33 -12.12 -9.21
CA ALA A 331 22.13 -12.44 -10.39
C ALA A 331 22.28 -13.95 -10.59
N ASP A 332 22.48 -14.72 -9.51
CA ASP A 332 22.59 -16.18 -9.57
C ASP A 332 21.32 -16.88 -10.02
N ARG A 333 20.15 -16.25 -9.79
CA ARG A 333 18.83 -16.75 -10.25
C ARG A 333 18.57 -16.46 -11.72
N LEU A 334 19.28 -15.51 -12.32
CA LEU A 334 19.06 -15.05 -13.69
C LEU A 334 19.96 -15.81 -14.67
N GLN A 335 19.42 -16.81 -15.33
CA GLN A 335 20.13 -17.67 -16.29
C GLN A 335 20.33 -17.01 -17.67
N ARG A 336 19.48 -16.03 -18.02
CA ARG A 336 19.49 -15.33 -19.30
C ARG A 336 19.58 -13.82 -19.08
N ARG A 337 20.01 -13.09 -20.11
CA ARG A 337 19.96 -11.63 -20.11
C ARG A 337 18.53 -11.19 -19.82
N SER A 338 18.35 -10.32 -18.82
CA SER A 338 17.05 -9.93 -18.30
C SER A 338 17.01 -8.42 -18.11
N LEU A 339 15.82 -7.84 -18.11
CA LEU A 339 15.61 -6.50 -17.57
C LEU A 339 15.45 -6.61 -16.05
N VAL A 340 16.34 -5.97 -15.31
CA VAL A 340 16.28 -5.87 -13.85
C VAL A 340 15.90 -4.45 -13.48
N VAL A 341 14.68 -4.27 -12.97
CA VAL A 341 14.17 -2.98 -12.49
C VAL A 341 14.36 -2.94 -10.98
N VAL A 342 15.28 -2.11 -10.50
CA VAL A 342 15.61 -1.99 -9.07
C VAL A 342 14.91 -0.77 -8.51
N PHE A 343 14.04 -0.97 -7.54
CA PHE A 343 13.40 0.09 -6.76
C PHE A 343 14.13 0.19 -5.44
N SER A 344 14.81 1.28 -5.23
CA SER A 344 15.51 1.54 -3.97
C SER A 344 15.71 3.03 -3.74
N GLU A 345 16.11 3.32 -2.53
CA GLU A 345 16.52 4.63 -2.07
C GLU A 345 17.84 4.50 -1.32
N PHE A 346 18.62 5.55 -1.30
CA PHE A 346 19.87 5.61 -0.54
C PHE A 346 19.88 6.91 0.27
N THR A 347 20.20 6.78 1.54
CA THR A 347 20.18 7.89 2.50
C THR A 347 21.57 8.34 2.90
N ASP A 348 22.57 7.50 2.72
CA ASP A 348 23.96 7.74 3.11
C ASP A 348 24.95 7.35 2.02
N PRO A 349 26.16 7.96 2.01
CA PRO A 349 27.20 7.67 1.01
C PRO A 349 27.68 6.22 0.99
N THR A 350 27.70 5.54 2.13
CA THR A 350 28.19 4.15 2.23
C THR A 350 27.22 3.19 1.55
N SER A 351 25.93 3.31 1.84
CA SER A 351 24.89 2.54 1.17
C SER A 351 24.89 2.81 -0.33
N ALA A 352 25.11 4.07 -0.74
CA ALA A 352 25.22 4.43 -2.15
C ALA A 352 26.41 3.76 -2.87
N GLU A 353 27.59 3.70 -2.25
CA GLU A 353 28.76 3.03 -2.84
C GLU A 353 28.53 1.51 -2.96
N LEU A 354 27.94 0.85 -1.96
CA LEU A 354 27.60 -0.57 -2.01
C LEU A 354 26.55 -0.87 -3.10
N LEU A 355 25.58 0.03 -3.28
CA LEU A 355 24.61 -0.03 -4.36
C LEU A 355 25.33 0.05 -5.72
N LEU A 356 26.17 1.07 -5.93
CA LEU A 356 26.91 1.28 -7.18
C LEU A 356 27.75 0.07 -7.55
N GLU A 357 28.52 -0.49 -6.60
CA GLU A 357 29.33 -1.68 -6.84
C GLU A 357 28.47 -2.88 -7.24
N SER A 358 27.38 -3.11 -6.54
CA SER A 358 26.49 -4.26 -6.75
C SER A 358 25.74 -4.16 -8.08
N VAL A 359 25.24 -2.97 -8.41
CA VAL A 359 24.59 -2.68 -9.71
C VAL A 359 25.59 -2.81 -10.86
N GLY A 360 26.85 -2.36 -10.66
CA GLY A 360 27.91 -2.50 -11.66
C GLY A 360 28.22 -3.94 -12.06
N ARG A 361 28.02 -4.89 -11.16
CA ARG A 361 28.11 -6.33 -11.48
C ARG A 361 26.93 -6.80 -12.33
N LEU A 362 25.71 -6.32 -12.07
CA LEU A 362 24.51 -6.69 -12.81
C LEU A 362 24.54 -6.17 -14.26
N VAL A 363 24.97 -4.93 -14.48
CA VAL A 363 25.00 -4.28 -15.81
C VAL A 363 25.84 -5.07 -16.82
N ARG A 364 26.84 -5.81 -16.37
CA ARG A 364 27.70 -6.63 -17.25
C ARG A 364 26.93 -7.74 -17.97
N ARG A 365 25.80 -8.21 -17.41
CA ARG A 365 25.04 -9.35 -17.94
C ARG A 365 23.59 -9.02 -18.26
N HIS A 366 23.04 -8.01 -17.61
CA HIS A 366 21.62 -7.66 -17.63
C HIS A 366 21.42 -6.19 -18.02
N VAL A 367 20.24 -5.84 -18.47
CA VAL A 367 19.82 -4.44 -18.59
C VAL A 367 19.28 -4.01 -17.24
N VAL A 368 19.84 -2.95 -16.69
CA VAL A 368 19.42 -2.45 -15.37
C VAL A 368 18.72 -1.12 -15.50
N LEU A 369 17.54 -1.04 -14.92
CA LEU A 369 16.76 0.19 -14.75
C LEU A 369 16.65 0.48 -13.25
N PHE A 370 17.27 1.55 -12.80
CA PHE A 370 17.18 2.01 -11.41
C PHE A 370 16.03 3.02 -11.28
N VAL A 371 15.17 2.79 -10.32
CA VAL A 371 13.95 3.58 -10.11
C VAL A 371 13.92 4.11 -8.68
N THR A 372 13.82 5.41 -8.53
CA THR A 372 13.73 6.09 -7.26
C THR A 372 12.67 7.19 -7.30
N LEU A 373 12.10 7.57 -6.15
CA LEU A 373 11.17 8.67 -6.05
C LEU A 373 11.92 9.99 -5.81
N ALA A 374 11.50 11.04 -6.51
CA ALA A 374 11.94 12.39 -6.20
C ALA A 374 11.50 12.76 -4.77
N ASP A 375 12.37 13.42 -4.05
CA ASP A 375 12.09 13.88 -2.69
C ASP A 375 11.54 15.31 -2.74
N GLU A 376 10.20 15.39 -2.93
CA GLU A 376 9.50 16.66 -3.07
C GLU A 376 9.59 17.53 -1.80
N GLU A 377 9.78 16.91 -0.63
CA GLU A 377 9.96 17.63 0.63
C GLU A 377 11.33 18.30 0.70
N LEU A 378 12.39 17.56 0.35
CA LEU A 378 13.74 18.13 0.27
C LEU A 378 13.84 19.20 -0.83
N GLU A 379 13.22 18.97 -2.00
CA GLU A 379 13.14 19.97 -3.09
C GLU A 379 12.45 21.25 -2.60
N GLY A 380 11.33 21.10 -1.85
CA GLY A 380 10.61 22.21 -1.26
C GLY A 380 11.46 22.99 -0.25
N LEU A 381 12.12 22.29 0.67
CA LEU A 381 13.00 22.90 1.69
C LEU A 381 14.19 23.63 1.06
N ALA A 382 14.78 23.08 -0.01
CA ALA A 382 15.91 23.70 -0.70
C ALA A 382 15.48 24.94 -1.52
N ALA A 383 14.23 24.98 -2.01
CA ALA A 383 13.69 26.09 -2.81
C ALA A 383 13.05 27.19 -1.95
N ASP A 384 12.78 26.94 -0.67
CA ASP A 384 12.10 27.91 0.21
C ASP A 384 13.01 29.10 0.50
N VAL A 385 12.41 30.29 0.60
CA VAL A 385 13.14 31.50 0.99
C VAL A 385 13.27 31.50 2.51
N PRO A 386 14.49 31.40 3.08
CA PRO A 386 14.67 31.25 4.51
C PRO A 386 14.26 32.49 5.26
N ALA A 387 13.29 32.37 6.17
CA ALA A 387 12.80 33.48 7.01
C ALA A 387 13.69 33.72 8.25
N ASP A 388 14.48 32.70 8.66
CA ASP A 388 15.36 32.73 9.81
C ASP A 388 16.59 31.82 9.62
N MET A 389 17.52 31.86 10.55
CA MET A 389 18.76 31.06 10.51
C MET A 389 18.52 29.54 10.57
N ALA A 390 17.46 29.10 11.26
CA ALA A 390 17.12 27.72 11.35
C ALA A 390 16.63 27.17 9.99
N ARG A 391 15.77 27.92 9.32
CA ARG A 391 15.30 27.64 7.96
C ARG A 391 16.43 27.66 6.93
N LEU A 392 17.35 28.65 7.06
CA LEU A 392 18.54 28.71 6.22
C LEU A 392 19.40 27.44 6.38
N ALA A 393 19.64 27.00 7.61
CA ALA A 393 20.40 25.77 7.87
C ALA A 393 19.70 24.53 7.28
N MET A 394 18.37 24.44 7.37
CA MET A 394 17.60 23.37 6.75
C MET A 394 17.68 23.40 5.22
N ALA A 395 17.56 24.58 4.60
CA ALA A 395 17.65 24.74 3.15
C ALA A 395 19.05 24.34 2.62
N VAL A 396 20.12 24.78 3.30
CA VAL A 396 21.51 24.39 2.94
C VAL A 396 21.73 22.87 3.12
N GLY A 397 21.20 22.30 4.19
CA GLY A 397 21.24 20.85 4.41
C GLY A 397 20.52 20.07 3.33
N ALA A 398 19.31 20.51 2.98
CA ALA A 398 18.50 19.90 1.92
C ALA A 398 19.19 19.97 0.55
N ASP A 399 19.75 21.13 0.18
CA ASP A 399 20.53 21.29 -1.06
C ASP A 399 21.77 20.38 -1.09
N GLY A 400 22.48 20.24 0.04
CA GLY A 400 23.59 19.31 0.17
C GLY A 400 23.22 17.85 -0.06
N LEU A 401 22.08 17.40 0.51
CA LEU A 401 21.56 16.05 0.31
C LEU A 401 21.13 15.82 -1.15
N LEU A 402 20.44 16.78 -1.76
CA LEU A 402 20.02 16.70 -3.18
C LEU A 402 21.23 16.63 -4.12
N ARG A 403 22.30 17.39 -3.86
CA ARG A 403 23.55 17.33 -4.64
C ARG A 403 24.20 15.97 -4.53
N THR A 404 24.35 15.43 -3.31
CA THR A 404 24.93 14.12 -3.07
C THR A 404 24.14 13.05 -3.80
N ARG A 405 22.81 13.10 -3.72
CA ARG A 405 21.90 12.24 -4.46
C ARG A 405 22.12 12.34 -5.97
N GLY A 406 22.17 13.55 -6.50
CA GLY A 406 22.42 13.81 -7.93
C GLY A 406 23.72 13.21 -8.44
N LEU A 407 24.80 13.25 -7.64
CA LEU A 407 26.10 12.63 -7.97
C LEU A 407 25.97 11.10 -8.09
N VAL A 408 25.27 10.44 -7.16
CA VAL A 408 25.06 8.98 -7.21
C VAL A 408 24.26 8.59 -8.46
N LEU A 409 23.18 9.30 -8.77
CA LEU A 409 22.37 9.05 -9.95
C LEU A 409 23.15 9.28 -11.26
N ALA A 410 24.00 10.32 -11.30
CA ALA A 410 24.89 10.57 -12.43
C ALA A 410 25.89 9.41 -12.61
N ARG A 411 26.45 8.88 -11.53
CA ARG A 411 27.40 7.77 -11.55
C ARG A 411 26.74 6.47 -12.03
N LEU A 412 25.48 6.19 -11.63
CA LEU A 412 24.70 5.08 -12.18
C LEU A 412 24.53 5.21 -13.70
N ARG A 413 24.20 6.41 -14.21
CA ARG A 413 24.06 6.66 -15.66
C ARG A 413 25.40 6.45 -16.40
N GLN A 414 26.51 6.89 -15.85
CA GLN A 414 27.85 6.66 -16.44
C GLN A 414 28.21 5.18 -16.51
N MET A 415 27.71 4.36 -15.61
CA MET A 415 27.88 2.90 -15.62
C MET A 415 26.98 2.18 -16.63
N GLY A 416 26.13 2.90 -17.38
CA GLY A 416 25.20 2.32 -18.35
C GLY A 416 23.86 1.87 -17.75
N VAL A 417 23.51 2.34 -16.55
CA VAL A 417 22.21 2.10 -15.93
C VAL A 417 21.23 3.16 -16.40
N ASP A 418 20.07 2.73 -16.87
CA ASP A 418 18.95 3.65 -17.07
C ASP A 418 18.38 4.05 -15.70
N VAL A 419 18.21 5.35 -15.47
CA VAL A 419 17.77 5.89 -14.17
C VAL A 419 16.47 6.67 -14.33
N ILE A 420 15.46 6.26 -13.59
CA ILE A 420 14.20 7.00 -13.43
C ILE A 420 14.19 7.62 -12.03
N GLU A 421 14.16 8.92 -11.98
CA GLU A 421 13.78 9.70 -10.82
C GLU A 421 12.48 10.40 -11.14
N ALA A 422 11.42 10.13 -10.36
CA ALA A 422 10.09 10.62 -10.67
C ALA A 422 9.30 10.96 -9.39
N ARG A 423 8.48 11.99 -9.50
CA ARG A 423 7.46 12.28 -8.49
C ARG A 423 6.48 11.12 -8.39
N HIS A 424 5.94 10.89 -7.20
CA HIS A 424 5.05 9.77 -6.92
C HIS A 424 3.87 9.63 -7.91
N ALA A 425 3.29 10.75 -8.34
CA ALA A 425 2.17 10.76 -9.29
C ALA A 425 2.55 10.33 -10.72
N GLN A 426 3.82 10.46 -11.09
CA GLN A 426 4.33 10.17 -12.44
C GLN A 426 5.10 8.85 -12.54
N LEU A 427 5.39 8.20 -11.40
CA LEU A 427 6.25 7.03 -11.36
C LEU A 427 5.76 5.90 -12.28
N GLY A 428 4.46 5.61 -12.25
CA GLY A 428 3.87 4.53 -13.05
C GLY A 428 3.98 4.78 -14.56
N THR A 429 3.70 6.00 -15.00
CA THR A 429 3.79 6.38 -16.43
C THR A 429 5.23 6.38 -16.91
N ARG A 430 6.15 7.00 -16.17
CA ARG A 430 7.58 7.03 -16.52
C ARG A 430 8.22 5.64 -16.56
N LEU A 431 7.86 4.76 -15.63
CA LEU A 431 8.34 3.38 -15.63
C LEU A 431 7.86 2.62 -16.85
N LEU A 432 6.58 2.77 -17.18
CA LEU A 432 6.00 2.15 -18.35
C LEU A 432 6.64 2.64 -19.66
N ASP A 433 6.82 3.96 -19.80
CA ASP A 433 7.47 4.57 -20.96
C ASP A 433 8.90 4.05 -21.15
N ALA A 434 9.67 3.96 -20.06
CA ALA A 434 11.03 3.43 -20.09
C ALA A 434 11.05 1.95 -20.49
N TYR A 435 10.18 1.13 -19.91
CA TYR A 435 10.04 -0.28 -20.28
C TYR A 435 9.76 -0.43 -21.79
N LEU A 436 8.84 0.35 -22.33
CA LEU A 436 8.47 0.26 -23.74
C LEU A 436 9.56 0.81 -24.67
N ALA A 437 10.30 1.82 -24.23
CA ALA A 437 11.46 2.31 -24.95
C ALA A 437 12.56 1.22 -25.02
N LEU A 438 12.88 0.54 -23.92
CA LEU A 438 13.83 -0.56 -23.87
C LEU A 438 13.38 -1.75 -24.73
N ARG A 439 12.09 -2.07 -24.68
CA ARG A 439 11.49 -3.11 -25.50
C ARG A 439 11.58 -2.80 -27.00
N ARG A 440 11.32 -1.53 -27.39
CA ARG A 440 11.43 -1.08 -28.78
C ARG A 440 12.87 -1.14 -29.31
N LYS A 441 13.84 -0.84 -28.46
CA LYS A 441 15.28 -0.93 -28.80
C LYS A 441 15.79 -2.37 -28.96
N GLY A 442 15.01 -3.38 -28.55
CA GLY A 442 15.45 -4.77 -28.53
C GLY A 442 16.59 -5.03 -27.54
N SER A 443 16.76 -4.18 -26.52
CA SER A 443 17.86 -4.26 -25.56
C SER A 443 17.67 -5.39 -24.54
N ILE A 444 16.46 -5.93 -24.45
CA ILE A 444 16.05 -7.01 -23.53
C ILE A 444 15.98 -8.29 -24.35
N GLY A 445 16.88 -9.24 -24.15
CA GLY A 445 16.85 -10.53 -24.86
C GLY A 445 18.20 -10.95 -25.38
#